data_fede78c36dca737aad6d39b6faabf797
#
_entry.id   fede78c36dca737aad6d39b6faabf797
#
_cell.length_a   1.000
_cell.length_b   1.000
_cell.length_c   1.000
_cell.angle_alpha   90.00
_cell.angle_beta   90.00
_cell.angle_gamma   90.00
#
_symmetry.space_group_name_H-M   'P 1'
#
loop_
_entity.id
_entity.type
_entity.pdbx_description
1 polymer ?
#
loop_
_entity_poly.entity_id
_entity_poly.type
_entity_poly.pdbx_seq_one_letter_code
_entity_poly.pdbx_strand_id
1 'polypeptide(L)'
;MTQVSAFQSNKSAPRVNVRAHPLAFVLHRLMDRLEVGSLSARLPSGETIEARGAAPGPEAALQIQNWRAFRRLLLSGDIGFAEGYVAGDWTTPDLVALIRLAAANAPYLGHVIGGGRAHSLFNRILHRLRSNSRRGSRRNIMSHYDLGNDFFRLWLDESMLYSSGLWDDATVTLEQAQANKLARSAEWLGLGGGEDILEIGCGWGALAAYLARAGAGRVLGLTLSPAQLGFARERLAREGFDGAVELRLQDYRDISGAFDRIVSIEMIEAVGEAYWPHYFRKIEDVLKPGGRALIQAITIDEARFDDYRARPDFIQRHIFPGGFLPTRSAIADCAARAGLRLARIQSFGLSYARTLAEWRRRFEARWSDIATQGFDERFRRLWTYYLCYCEAGFLEKATDVGFFLLEKPGARA
;
A
#
# COMPACT_ATOMS: atom_id res chain seq x y z
N MET A 1 6.71 56.50 -11.29
CA MET A 1 5.32 56.39 -10.80
C MET A 1 4.68 55.21 -11.50
N THR A 2 4.76 54.04 -10.92
CA THR A 2 4.21 52.79 -11.48
C THR A 2 3.17 52.29 -10.49
N GLN A 3 1.90 52.30 -10.91
CA GLN A 3 0.78 51.86 -10.13
C GLN A 3 0.82 50.34 -9.99
N VAL A 4 0.87 49.84 -8.76
CA VAL A 4 0.66 48.45 -8.38
C VAL A 4 -0.86 48.26 -8.26
N SER A 5 -1.47 47.58 -9.22
CA SER A 5 -2.87 47.18 -9.20
C SER A 5 -3.03 46.02 -8.20
N ALA A 6 -3.76 46.28 -7.13
CA ALA A 6 -4.17 45.27 -6.14
C ALA A 6 -5.20 44.32 -6.77
N PHE A 7 -4.85 43.04 -6.94
CA PHE A 7 -5.80 41.98 -7.24
C PHE A 7 -6.65 41.74 -5.99
N GLN A 8 -7.86 42.30 -5.96
CA GLN A 8 -8.88 41.90 -5.01
C GLN A 8 -9.38 40.51 -5.35
N SER A 9 -9.08 39.55 -4.51
CA SER A 9 -9.62 38.19 -4.52
C SER A 9 -11.12 38.24 -4.26
N ASN A 10 -11.91 38.04 -5.30
CA ASN A 10 -13.36 37.97 -5.22
C ASN A 10 -13.75 36.56 -4.75
N LYS A 11 -13.70 36.31 -3.42
CA LYS A 11 -14.30 35.12 -2.79
C LYS A 11 -15.82 35.32 -2.77
N SER A 12 -16.51 34.96 -3.85
CA SER A 12 -17.96 34.87 -3.84
C SER A 12 -18.38 33.62 -3.06
N ALA A 13 -18.59 33.75 -1.76
CA ALA A 13 -19.22 32.69 -0.97
C ALA A 13 -20.69 32.53 -1.42
N PRO A 14 -21.15 31.31 -1.75
CA PRO A 14 -22.55 31.09 -2.06
C PRO A 14 -23.39 31.33 -0.81
N ARG A 15 -24.34 32.27 -0.87
CA ARG A 15 -25.32 32.49 0.19
C ARG A 15 -26.32 31.33 0.19
N VAL A 16 -26.20 30.43 1.16
CA VAL A 16 -27.08 29.27 1.30
C VAL A 16 -28.27 29.60 2.19
N ASN A 17 -29.44 29.28 1.68
CA ASN A 17 -30.72 29.42 2.41
C ASN A 17 -30.81 28.26 3.44
N VAL A 18 -30.67 28.59 4.73
CA VAL A 18 -30.51 27.63 5.85
C VAL A 18 -31.86 26.97 6.21
N ARG A 19 -32.41 26.15 5.31
CA ARG A 19 -33.29 25.03 5.71
C ARG A 19 -32.56 23.69 5.59
N ALA A 20 -31.24 23.73 5.66
CA ALA A 20 -30.36 22.58 5.47
C ALA A 20 -30.22 21.75 6.75
N HIS A 21 -30.09 20.43 6.57
CA HIS A 21 -29.78 19.47 7.61
C HIS A 21 -28.57 19.94 8.46
N PRO A 22 -28.57 19.80 9.80
CA PRO A 22 -27.48 20.31 10.66
C PRO A 22 -26.07 19.88 10.22
N LEU A 23 -25.94 18.70 9.60
CA LEU A 23 -24.66 18.21 9.09
C LEU A 23 -24.21 18.85 7.77
N ALA A 24 -25.07 19.62 7.07
CA ALA A 24 -24.65 20.40 5.91
C ALA A 24 -23.61 21.46 6.28
N PHE A 25 -23.67 21.97 7.51
CA PHE A 25 -22.66 22.90 8.04
C PHE A 25 -21.23 22.31 7.99
N VAL A 26 -21.09 21.00 8.22
CA VAL A 26 -19.78 20.34 8.18
C VAL A 26 -19.21 20.42 6.76
N LEU A 27 -20.03 20.11 5.75
CA LEU A 27 -19.60 20.17 4.34
C LEU A 27 -19.23 21.61 3.95
N HIS A 28 -20.05 22.59 4.27
CA HIS A 28 -19.73 24.00 4.00
C HIS A 28 -18.39 24.39 4.63
N ARG A 29 -18.18 24.03 5.89
CA ARG A 29 -16.94 24.34 6.59
C ARG A 29 -15.71 23.66 5.99
N LEU A 30 -15.87 22.46 5.40
CA LEU A 30 -14.80 21.80 4.64
C LEU A 30 -14.53 22.52 3.32
N MET A 31 -15.60 22.90 2.61
CA MET A 31 -15.49 23.61 1.33
C MET A 31 -14.89 25.02 1.48
N ASP A 32 -15.23 25.74 2.56
CA ASP A 32 -14.66 27.06 2.87
C ASP A 32 -13.15 27.02 3.15
N ARG A 33 -12.60 25.84 3.49
CA ARG A 33 -11.20 25.63 3.77
C ARG A 33 -10.43 24.97 2.63
N LEU A 34 -11.09 24.81 1.49
CA LEU A 34 -10.43 24.27 0.31
C LEU A 34 -9.45 25.31 -0.24
N GLU A 35 -8.15 24.97 -0.23
CA GLU A 35 -7.09 25.85 -0.75
C GLU A 35 -6.54 25.35 -2.10
N VAL A 36 -6.65 24.04 -2.38
CA VAL A 36 -6.10 23.39 -3.57
C VAL A 36 -7.20 22.66 -4.32
N GLY A 37 -7.30 22.87 -5.64
CA GLY A 37 -8.25 22.16 -6.52
C GLY A 37 -9.69 22.63 -6.40
N SER A 38 -10.64 21.78 -6.75
CA SER A 38 -12.08 22.09 -6.71
C SER A 38 -12.94 20.88 -6.32
N LEU A 39 -14.06 21.17 -5.65
CA LEU A 39 -15.05 20.17 -5.24
C LEU A 39 -16.45 20.62 -5.67
N SER A 40 -17.16 19.76 -6.41
CA SER A 40 -18.61 19.87 -6.68
C SER A 40 -19.32 18.81 -5.84
N ALA A 41 -20.19 19.22 -4.92
CA ALA A 41 -20.91 18.32 -4.01
C ALA A 41 -22.41 18.38 -4.23
N ARG A 42 -23.03 17.26 -4.64
CA ARG A 42 -24.47 17.11 -4.76
C ARG A 42 -25.05 16.57 -3.46
N LEU A 43 -25.98 17.30 -2.89
CA LEU A 43 -26.66 16.97 -1.63
C LEU A 43 -27.81 15.97 -1.84
N PRO A 44 -28.29 15.29 -0.79
CA PRO A 44 -29.50 14.45 -0.86
C PRO A 44 -30.77 15.22 -1.27
N SER A 45 -30.79 16.53 -1.10
CA SER A 45 -31.86 17.42 -1.61
C SER A 45 -31.86 17.59 -3.13
N GLY A 46 -30.81 17.15 -3.81
CA GLY A 46 -30.57 17.40 -5.24
C GLY A 46 -29.81 18.70 -5.53
N GLU A 47 -29.64 19.57 -4.55
CA GLU A 47 -28.85 20.80 -4.65
C GLU A 47 -27.37 20.48 -4.86
N THR A 48 -26.68 21.25 -5.71
CA THR A 48 -25.24 21.16 -5.90
C THR A 48 -24.56 22.41 -5.35
N ILE A 49 -23.52 22.21 -4.59
CA ILE A 49 -22.65 23.26 -4.05
C ILE A 49 -21.24 23.07 -4.58
N GLU A 50 -20.56 24.16 -4.86
CA GLU A 50 -19.22 24.13 -5.45
C GLU A 50 -18.26 24.99 -4.64
N ALA A 51 -17.01 24.53 -4.55
CA ALA A 51 -15.92 25.29 -3.98
C ALA A 51 -14.67 25.12 -4.85
N ARG A 52 -13.88 26.18 -4.94
CA ARG A 52 -12.61 26.19 -5.64
C ARG A 52 -11.56 26.84 -4.75
N GLY A 53 -10.44 26.14 -4.58
CA GLY A 53 -9.26 26.65 -3.87
C GLY A 53 -8.52 27.72 -4.66
N ALA A 54 -7.62 28.42 -3.99
CA ALA A 54 -6.78 29.44 -4.59
C ALA A 54 -5.69 28.84 -5.51
N ALA A 55 -5.21 27.63 -5.20
CA ALA A 55 -4.19 26.93 -5.96
C ALA A 55 -4.81 25.86 -6.89
N PRO A 56 -4.23 25.63 -8.09
CA PRO A 56 -4.64 24.56 -8.98
C PRO A 56 -4.38 23.18 -8.31
N GLY A 57 -5.22 22.20 -8.60
CA GLY A 57 -5.11 20.86 -8.02
C GLY A 57 -6.20 19.92 -8.54
N PRO A 58 -6.39 18.77 -7.88
CA PRO A 58 -7.41 17.81 -8.30
C PRO A 58 -8.82 18.44 -8.33
N GLU A 59 -9.59 18.08 -9.35
CA GLU A 59 -11.01 18.43 -9.46
C GLU A 59 -11.82 17.18 -9.13
N ALA A 60 -12.72 17.28 -8.15
CA ALA A 60 -13.50 16.15 -7.68
C ALA A 60 -14.99 16.45 -7.59
N ALA A 61 -15.79 15.40 -7.74
CA ALA A 61 -17.23 15.44 -7.49
C ALA A 61 -17.60 14.49 -6.36
N LEU A 62 -18.52 14.90 -5.50
CA LEU A 62 -19.04 14.11 -4.39
C LEU A 62 -20.56 14.08 -4.46
N GLN A 63 -21.15 12.89 -4.43
CA GLN A 63 -22.59 12.71 -4.38
C GLN A 63 -22.98 12.10 -3.02
N ILE A 64 -23.64 12.90 -2.19
CA ILE A 64 -24.07 12.51 -0.86
C ILE A 64 -25.44 11.84 -0.98
N GLN A 65 -25.51 10.55 -0.64
CA GLN A 65 -26.75 9.78 -0.60
C GLN A 65 -27.43 9.88 0.77
N ASN A 66 -26.61 9.98 1.82
CA ASN A 66 -27.10 10.01 3.20
C ASN A 66 -26.18 10.87 4.09
N TRP A 67 -26.77 11.70 4.93
CA TRP A 67 -26.05 12.53 5.89
C TRP A 67 -25.27 11.73 6.94
N ARG A 68 -25.48 10.42 7.05
CA ARG A 68 -24.65 9.53 7.89
C ARG A 68 -23.17 9.59 7.52
N ALA A 69 -22.84 9.91 6.25
CA ALA A 69 -21.46 10.11 5.80
C ALA A 69 -20.72 11.12 6.70
N PHE A 70 -21.34 12.28 6.94
CA PHE A 70 -20.75 13.33 7.77
C PHE A 70 -20.78 13.01 9.27
N ARG A 71 -21.78 12.28 9.73
CA ARG A 71 -21.75 11.78 11.12
C ARG A 71 -20.56 10.82 11.33
N ARG A 72 -20.30 9.92 10.38
CA ARG A 72 -19.14 9.01 10.42
C ARG A 72 -17.83 9.80 10.37
N LEU A 73 -17.74 10.79 9.49
CA LEU A 73 -16.57 11.68 9.39
C LEU A 73 -16.28 12.38 10.71
N LEU A 74 -17.29 12.96 11.37
CA LEU A 74 -17.12 13.64 12.65
C LEU A 74 -16.72 12.71 13.81
N LEU A 75 -17.24 11.47 13.81
CA LEU A 75 -16.97 10.49 14.87
C LEU A 75 -15.64 9.78 14.69
N SER A 76 -15.28 9.42 13.46
CA SER A 76 -14.17 8.53 13.15
C SER A 76 -13.18 9.10 12.13
N GLY A 77 -13.29 10.38 11.79
CA GLY A 77 -12.39 11.04 10.84
C GLY A 77 -12.46 10.42 9.44
N ASP A 78 -11.29 10.38 8.80
CA ASP A 78 -11.09 9.82 7.46
C ASP A 78 -11.53 8.36 7.34
N ILE A 79 -11.28 7.53 8.37
CA ILE A 79 -11.77 6.14 8.42
C ILE A 79 -13.30 6.11 8.36
N GLY A 80 -13.98 6.98 9.13
CA GLY A 80 -15.43 7.05 9.11
C GLY A 80 -15.99 7.51 7.77
N PHE A 81 -15.27 8.39 7.07
CA PHE A 81 -15.62 8.80 5.71
C PHE A 81 -15.49 7.64 4.72
N ALA A 82 -14.38 6.88 4.78
CA ALA A 82 -14.18 5.67 4.01
C ALA A 82 -15.27 4.61 4.27
N GLU A 83 -15.60 4.37 5.54
CA GLU A 83 -16.70 3.47 5.93
C GLU A 83 -18.06 3.94 5.38
N GLY A 84 -18.26 5.25 5.22
CA GLY A 84 -19.43 5.85 4.57
C GLY A 84 -19.51 5.46 3.09
N TYR A 85 -18.40 5.48 2.36
CA TYR A 85 -18.33 4.99 0.98
C TYR A 85 -18.70 3.51 0.90
N VAL A 86 -18.07 2.69 1.73
CA VAL A 86 -18.33 1.24 1.78
C VAL A 86 -19.80 0.94 2.09
N ALA A 87 -20.43 1.76 2.94
CA ALA A 87 -21.86 1.63 3.28
C ALA A 87 -22.82 2.24 2.24
N GLY A 88 -22.33 2.92 1.20
CA GLY A 88 -23.15 3.59 0.21
C GLY A 88 -23.74 4.92 0.67
N ASP A 89 -23.24 5.51 1.75
CA ASP A 89 -23.71 6.82 2.24
C ASP A 89 -23.31 7.97 1.31
N TRP A 90 -22.29 7.77 0.46
CA TRP A 90 -21.86 8.68 -0.59
C TRP A 90 -21.19 7.95 -1.75
N THR A 91 -21.10 8.60 -2.92
CA THR A 91 -20.44 8.10 -4.12
C THR A 91 -19.69 9.24 -4.82
N THR A 92 -18.83 8.88 -5.77
CA THR A 92 -18.09 9.80 -6.63
C THR A 92 -17.84 9.12 -7.97
N PRO A 93 -17.78 9.85 -9.08
CA PRO A 93 -17.38 9.31 -10.37
C PRO A 93 -15.89 9.00 -10.44
N ASP A 94 -15.05 9.71 -9.65
CA ASP A 94 -13.62 9.51 -9.56
C ASP A 94 -13.16 9.54 -8.09
N LEU A 95 -12.99 8.34 -7.55
CA LEU A 95 -12.60 8.17 -6.14
C LEU A 95 -11.14 8.57 -5.91
N VAL A 96 -10.27 8.36 -6.90
CA VAL A 96 -8.85 8.75 -6.81
C VAL A 96 -8.73 10.27 -6.77
N ALA A 97 -9.43 10.99 -7.65
CA ALA A 97 -9.44 12.45 -7.66
C ALA A 97 -9.95 13.02 -6.33
N LEU A 98 -11.01 12.43 -5.74
CA LEU A 98 -11.55 12.88 -4.46
C LEU A 98 -10.58 12.63 -3.30
N ILE A 99 -9.92 11.48 -3.25
CA ILE A 99 -8.93 11.17 -2.20
C ILE A 99 -7.69 12.08 -2.35
N ARG A 100 -7.23 12.31 -3.58
CA ARG A 100 -6.12 13.24 -3.87
C ARG A 100 -6.47 14.66 -3.44
N LEU A 101 -7.69 15.13 -3.75
CA LEU A 101 -8.16 16.44 -3.30
C LEU A 101 -8.13 16.55 -1.76
N ALA A 102 -8.61 15.52 -1.06
CA ALA A 102 -8.57 15.48 0.39
C ALA A 102 -7.13 15.47 0.94
N ALA A 103 -6.22 14.70 0.32
CA ALA A 103 -4.82 14.62 0.70
C ALA A 103 -4.06 15.95 0.50
N ALA A 104 -4.29 16.63 -0.63
CA ALA A 104 -3.71 17.94 -0.93
C ALA A 104 -4.18 19.04 0.03
N ASN A 105 -5.41 18.93 0.55
CA ASN A 105 -5.98 19.87 1.49
C ASN A 105 -5.86 19.45 2.96
N ALA A 106 -5.27 18.30 3.27
CA ALA A 106 -5.14 17.81 4.65
C ALA A 106 -4.53 18.85 5.63
N PRO A 107 -3.49 19.64 5.27
CA PRO A 107 -2.94 20.66 6.14
C PRO A 107 -3.93 21.78 6.52
N TYR A 108 -4.89 22.07 5.64
CA TYR A 108 -5.87 23.15 5.82
C TYR A 108 -7.17 22.68 6.47
N LEU A 109 -7.51 21.41 6.32
CA LEU A 109 -8.74 20.82 6.86
C LEU A 109 -8.62 20.55 8.36
N GLY A 110 -7.41 20.46 8.90
CA GLY A 110 -7.06 20.47 10.32
C GLY A 110 -7.98 19.59 11.19
N HIS A 111 -8.44 20.14 12.32
CA HIS A 111 -9.23 19.43 13.34
C HIS A 111 -10.66 19.03 12.90
N VAL A 112 -11.12 19.43 11.71
CA VAL A 112 -12.46 19.07 11.23
C VAL A 112 -12.54 17.58 10.87
N ILE A 113 -11.42 17.00 10.41
CA ILE A 113 -11.33 15.59 9.98
C ILE A 113 -10.77 14.69 11.09
N GLY A 114 -10.23 15.26 12.15
CA GLY A 114 -9.39 14.55 13.13
C GLY A 114 -10.10 13.72 14.20
N GLY A 115 -11.33 13.26 14.07
CA GLY A 115 -12.03 12.35 14.99
C GLY A 115 -11.80 12.66 16.49
N GLY A 116 -12.77 12.46 17.36
CA GLY A 116 -12.65 12.77 18.80
C GLY A 116 -11.51 12.02 19.50
N ARG A 117 -10.87 12.66 20.50
CA ARG A 117 -9.76 12.09 21.32
C ARG A 117 -10.06 10.71 21.91
N ALA A 118 -11.31 10.42 22.27
CA ALA A 118 -11.72 9.11 22.79
C ALA A 118 -11.63 7.98 21.75
N HIS A 119 -11.94 8.27 20.48
CA HIS A 119 -11.84 7.31 19.39
C HIS A 119 -10.39 6.97 19.05
N SER A 120 -9.49 7.94 19.14
CA SER A 120 -8.04 7.74 18.99
C SER A 120 -7.48 6.79 20.05
N LEU A 121 -7.93 6.88 21.31
CA LEU A 121 -7.47 5.98 22.38
C LEU A 121 -7.95 4.54 22.16
N PHE A 122 -9.20 4.34 21.80
CA PHE A 122 -9.77 3.02 21.50
C PHE A 122 -9.06 2.35 20.30
N ASN A 123 -8.82 3.09 19.22
CA ASN A 123 -8.10 2.60 18.06
C ASN A 123 -6.64 2.22 18.40
N ARG A 124 -5.98 2.98 19.28
CA ARG A 124 -4.62 2.67 19.75
C ARG A 124 -4.58 1.39 20.56
N ILE A 125 -5.57 1.11 21.40
CA ILE A 125 -5.68 -0.14 22.16
C ILE A 125 -5.92 -1.32 21.21
N LEU A 126 -6.84 -1.21 20.25
CA LEU A 126 -7.10 -2.24 19.25
C LEU A 126 -5.86 -2.54 18.39
N HIS A 127 -5.09 -1.52 18.00
CA HIS A 127 -3.87 -1.70 17.24
C HIS A 127 -2.80 -2.46 18.05
N ARG A 128 -2.65 -2.16 19.34
CA ARG A 128 -1.75 -2.92 20.23
C ARG A 128 -2.13 -4.39 20.38
N LEU A 129 -3.43 -4.71 20.36
CA LEU A 129 -3.93 -6.08 20.45
C LEU A 129 -3.72 -6.90 19.16
N ARG A 130 -3.46 -6.22 18.02
CA ARG A 130 -3.15 -6.83 16.72
C ARG A 130 -1.65 -6.91 16.43
N SER A 131 -0.83 -7.00 17.48
CA SER A 131 0.63 -7.09 17.34
C SER A 131 1.06 -8.25 16.45
N ASN A 132 2.12 -8.04 15.65
CA ASN A 132 2.71 -9.04 14.75
C ASN A 132 3.63 -10.04 15.50
N SER A 133 3.17 -10.52 16.66
CA SER A 133 3.76 -11.73 17.26
C SER A 133 3.68 -12.90 16.27
N ARG A 134 4.45 -13.99 16.51
CA ARG A 134 4.43 -15.17 15.61
C ARG A 134 3.02 -15.68 15.29
N ARG A 135 2.13 -15.73 16.29
CA ARG A 135 0.72 -16.10 16.09
C ARG A 135 -0.09 -15.00 15.41
N GLY A 136 0.20 -13.72 15.72
CA GLY A 136 -0.45 -12.56 15.12
C GLY A 136 -0.14 -12.43 13.64
N SER A 137 1.12 -12.50 13.23
CA SER A 137 1.56 -12.44 11.83
C SER A 137 0.88 -13.52 10.98
N ARG A 138 0.90 -14.78 11.46
CA ARG A 138 0.24 -15.90 10.77
C ARG A 138 -1.25 -15.65 10.58
N ARG A 139 -1.95 -15.21 11.62
CA ARG A 139 -3.39 -14.92 11.56
C ARG A 139 -3.70 -13.74 10.62
N ASN A 140 -2.91 -12.66 10.68
CA ASN A 140 -3.10 -11.47 9.87
C ASN A 140 -2.87 -11.77 8.38
N ILE A 141 -1.82 -12.53 8.05
CA ILE A 141 -1.53 -12.98 6.69
C ILE A 141 -2.64 -13.91 6.19
N MET A 142 -3.04 -14.91 6.99
CA MET A 142 -4.12 -15.82 6.60
C MET A 142 -5.41 -15.06 6.31
N SER A 143 -5.84 -14.13 7.16
CA SER A 143 -7.11 -13.41 6.96
C SER A 143 -7.16 -12.58 5.66
N HIS A 144 -6.02 -12.09 5.16
CA HIS A 144 -5.96 -11.35 3.90
C HIS A 144 -5.90 -12.29 2.69
N TYR A 145 -5.12 -13.38 2.76
CA TYR A 145 -4.98 -14.34 1.66
C TYR A 145 -6.04 -15.44 1.66
N ASP A 146 -6.87 -15.55 2.71
CA ASP A 146 -8.05 -16.45 2.78
C ASP A 146 -9.19 -16.03 1.82
N LEU A 147 -9.04 -14.89 1.09
CA LEU A 147 -9.90 -14.55 -0.05
C LEU A 147 -9.78 -15.57 -1.20
N GLY A 148 -8.75 -16.42 -1.18
CA GLY A 148 -8.56 -17.53 -2.10
C GLY A 148 -7.79 -17.17 -3.37
N ASN A 149 -7.05 -18.15 -3.91
CA ASN A 149 -6.26 -17.98 -5.15
C ASN A 149 -7.13 -17.58 -6.35
N ASP A 150 -8.37 -18.10 -6.41
CA ASP A 150 -9.29 -17.83 -7.51
C ASP A 150 -9.74 -16.38 -7.55
N PHE A 151 -9.90 -15.73 -6.40
CA PHE A 151 -10.15 -14.30 -6.31
C PHE A 151 -9.00 -13.49 -6.90
N PHE A 152 -7.77 -13.74 -6.46
CA PHE A 152 -6.59 -12.99 -6.93
C PHE A 152 -6.31 -13.22 -8.42
N ARG A 153 -6.53 -14.43 -8.95
CA ARG A 153 -6.34 -14.80 -10.36
C ARG A 153 -7.21 -13.99 -11.32
N LEU A 154 -8.36 -13.48 -10.88
CA LEU A 154 -9.27 -12.74 -11.73
C LEU A 154 -8.76 -11.34 -12.11
N TRP A 155 -7.88 -10.75 -11.32
CA TRP A 155 -7.45 -9.37 -11.53
C TRP A 155 -5.94 -9.13 -11.42
N LEU A 156 -5.16 -10.02 -10.85
CA LEU A 156 -3.70 -10.02 -11.01
C LEU A 156 -3.31 -10.48 -12.42
N ASP A 157 -2.05 -10.29 -12.78
CA ASP A 157 -1.45 -10.89 -13.96
C ASP A 157 -1.16 -12.39 -13.74
N GLU A 158 -0.79 -13.11 -14.81
CA GLU A 158 -0.52 -14.57 -14.76
C GLU A 158 0.60 -14.95 -13.76
N SER A 159 1.52 -14.03 -13.49
CA SER A 159 2.56 -14.26 -12.49
C SER A 159 2.02 -14.30 -11.06
N MET A 160 0.82 -13.80 -10.83
CA MET A 160 0.21 -13.67 -9.49
C MET A 160 1.07 -12.80 -8.54
N LEU A 161 1.83 -11.84 -9.08
CA LEU A 161 2.62 -10.94 -8.26
C LEU A 161 1.72 -9.85 -7.65
N TYR A 162 1.55 -9.91 -6.34
CA TYR A 162 0.76 -8.94 -5.57
C TYR A 162 1.68 -7.93 -4.88
N SER A 163 2.43 -7.22 -5.73
CA SER A 163 3.37 -6.14 -5.37
C SER A 163 3.58 -5.24 -6.58
N SER A 164 4.13 -4.04 -6.40
CA SER A 164 4.33 -3.09 -7.49
C SER A 164 5.08 -3.71 -8.67
N GLY A 165 4.58 -3.52 -9.88
CA GLY A 165 5.40 -3.66 -11.09
C GLY A 165 6.39 -2.51 -11.25
N LEU A 166 7.37 -2.65 -12.15
CA LEU A 166 8.30 -1.59 -12.54
C LEU A 166 7.97 -1.13 -13.96
N TRP A 167 7.38 0.06 -14.08
CA TRP A 167 6.92 0.63 -15.34
C TRP A 167 7.97 1.57 -15.88
N ASP A 168 8.69 1.12 -16.91
CA ASP A 168 9.75 1.92 -17.53
C ASP A 168 9.20 2.90 -18.59
N ASP A 169 8.04 2.59 -19.19
CA ASP A 169 7.43 3.35 -20.26
C ASP A 169 5.89 3.36 -20.17
N ALA A 170 5.26 4.34 -20.82
CA ALA A 170 3.80 4.48 -20.85
C ALA A 170 3.09 3.34 -21.62
N THR A 171 3.75 2.67 -22.54
CA THR A 171 3.21 1.58 -23.37
C THR A 171 3.31 0.20 -22.74
N VAL A 172 4.08 0.05 -21.66
CA VAL A 172 4.29 -1.22 -20.95
C VAL A 172 2.99 -1.75 -20.36
N THR A 173 2.73 -3.05 -20.47
CA THR A 173 1.61 -3.74 -19.81
C THR A 173 1.94 -4.10 -18.37
N LEU A 174 0.94 -4.54 -17.59
CA LEU A 174 1.19 -5.02 -16.22
C LEU A 174 2.13 -6.23 -16.21
N GLU A 175 1.95 -7.16 -17.13
CA GLU A 175 2.79 -8.36 -17.28
C GLU A 175 4.24 -7.97 -17.54
N GLN A 176 4.48 -7.01 -18.42
CA GLN A 176 5.82 -6.49 -18.72
C GLN A 176 6.40 -5.74 -17.51
N ALA A 177 5.60 -4.92 -16.82
CA ALA A 177 6.04 -4.22 -15.62
C ALA A 177 6.43 -5.19 -14.50
N GLN A 178 5.71 -6.30 -14.35
CA GLN A 178 6.07 -7.36 -13.42
C GLN A 178 7.34 -8.09 -13.86
N ALA A 179 7.49 -8.41 -15.15
CA ALA A 179 8.71 -9.00 -15.68
C ALA A 179 9.94 -8.08 -15.50
N ASN A 180 9.79 -6.76 -15.73
CA ASN A 180 10.83 -5.76 -15.47
C ASN A 180 11.28 -5.74 -14.01
N LYS A 181 10.32 -5.84 -13.08
CA LYS A 181 10.62 -5.96 -11.65
C LYS A 181 11.45 -7.21 -11.33
N LEU A 182 11.06 -8.37 -11.87
CA LEU A 182 11.78 -9.63 -11.65
C LEU A 182 13.21 -9.53 -12.21
N ALA A 183 13.36 -9.01 -13.43
CA ALA A 183 14.65 -8.80 -14.07
C ALA A 183 15.54 -7.84 -13.26
N ARG A 184 14.99 -6.70 -12.82
CA ARG A 184 15.70 -5.73 -11.98
C ARG A 184 16.10 -6.32 -10.63
N SER A 185 15.26 -7.18 -10.04
CA SER A 185 15.59 -7.86 -8.80
C SER A 185 16.79 -8.80 -8.96
N ALA A 186 16.84 -9.59 -10.02
CA ALA A 186 17.97 -10.47 -10.33
C ALA A 186 19.25 -9.69 -10.65
N GLU A 187 19.13 -8.60 -11.43
CA GLU A 187 20.25 -7.68 -11.74
C GLU A 187 20.88 -7.12 -10.46
N TRP A 188 20.07 -6.61 -9.54
CA TRP A 188 20.57 -5.99 -8.30
C TRP A 188 21.14 -7.00 -7.32
N LEU A 189 20.60 -8.21 -7.29
CA LEU A 189 21.20 -9.31 -6.53
C LEU A 189 22.59 -9.68 -7.09
N GLY A 190 22.84 -9.37 -8.38
CA GLY A 190 24.12 -9.65 -9.03
C GLY A 190 24.35 -11.14 -9.12
N LEU A 191 23.43 -11.86 -9.79
CA LEU A 191 23.56 -13.28 -10.01
C LEU A 191 24.68 -13.56 -11.01
N GLY A 192 25.61 -14.40 -10.64
CA GLY A 192 26.71 -14.89 -11.49
C GLY A 192 26.54 -16.36 -11.90
N GLY A 193 25.55 -17.02 -11.31
CA GLY A 193 25.22 -18.43 -11.48
C GLY A 193 25.70 -19.29 -10.30
N GLY A 194 24.83 -20.15 -9.83
CA GLY A 194 25.12 -21.11 -8.74
C GLY A 194 24.94 -20.59 -7.32
N GLU A 195 24.40 -19.38 -7.13
CA GLU A 195 24.17 -18.82 -5.79
C GLU A 195 23.05 -19.53 -5.03
N ASP A 196 23.22 -19.71 -3.71
CA ASP A 196 22.17 -20.07 -2.77
C ASP A 196 21.37 -18.82 -2.42
N ILE A 197 20.06 -18.80 -2.75
CA ILE A 197 19.18 -17.65 -2.58
C ILE A 197 18.08 -17.96 -1.57
N LEU A 198 17.84 -17.04 -0.62
CA LEU A 198 16.68 -17.04 0.25
C LEU A 198 15.66 -16.00 -0.22
N GLU A 199 14.43 -16.41 -0.49
CA GLU A 199 13.29 -15.53 -0.71
C GLU A 199 12.39 -15.50 0.53
N ILE A 200 12.32 -14.34 1.21
CA ILE A 200 11.47 -14.14 2.37
C ILE A 200 10.13 -13.58 1.91
N GLY A 201 9.08 -14.42 1.93
CA GLY A 201 7.77 -14.05 1.41
C GLY A 201 7.62 -14.37 -0.09
N CYS A 202 7.73 -15.64 -0.46
CA CYS A 202 7.73 -16.06 -1.88
C CYS A 202 6.36 -15.98 -2.58
N GLY A 203 5.30 -15.64 -1.85
CA GLY A 203 3.97 -15.54 -2.44
C GLY A 203 3.58 -16.79 -3.24
N TRP A 204 3.16 -16.60 -4.49
CA TRP A 204 2.80 -17.67 -5.42
C TRP A 204 3.98 -18.19 -6.26
N GLY A 205 5.23 -17.89 -5.86
CA GLY A 205 6.44 -18.51 -6.37
C GLY A 205 7.00 -17.93 -7.68
N ALA A 206 6.51 -16.81 -8.16
CA ALA A 206 6.93 -16.25 -9.44
C ALA A 206 8.39 -15.78 -9.46
N LEU A 207 8.84 -15.10 -8.38
CA LEU A 207 10.24 -14.66 -8.29
C LEU A 207 11.17 -15.85 -8.07
N ALA A 208 10.81 -16.83 -7.23
CA ALA A 208 11.59 -18.06 -7.04
C ALA A 208 11.82 -18.80 -8.37
N ALA A 209 10.76 -18.97 -9.19
CA ALA A 209 10.87 -19.57 -10.51
C ALA A 209 11.77 -18.73 -11.45
N TYR A 210 11.63 -17.40 -11.42
CA TYR A 210 12.47 -16.51 -12.22
C TYR A 210 13.95 -16.61 -11.85
N LEU A 211 14.29 -16.62 -10.55
CA LEU A 211 15.66 -16.73 -10.06
C LEU A 211 16.29 -18.07 -10.44
N ALA A 212 15.53 -19.17 -10.33
CA ALA A 212 16.00 -20.48 -10.79
C ALA A 212 16.29 -20.48 -12.30
N ARG A 213 15.40 -19.90 -13.12
CA ARG A 213 15.61 -19.74 -14.56
C ARG A 213 16.79 -18.84 -14.89
N ALA A 214 17.09 -17.85 -14.06
CA ALA A 214 18.23 -16.94 -14.20
C ALA A 214 19.57 -17.56 -13.79
N GLY A 215 19.61 -18.85 -13.40
CA GLY A 215 20.83 -19.58 -13.09
C GLY A 215 21.20 -19.64 -11.61
N ALA A 216 20.30 -19.35 -10.68
CA ALA A 216 20.53 -19.62 -9.27
C ALA A 216 20.85 -21.10 -9.04
N GLY A 217 21.78 -21.40 -8.13
CA GLY A 217 22.11 -22.80 -7.77
C GLY A 217 21.00 -23.46 -6.97
N ARG A 218 20.47 -22.75 -5.99
CA ARG A 218 19.33 -23.17 -5.19
C ARG A 218 18.53 -21.96 -4.72
N VAL A 219 17.20 -22.06 -4.77
CA VAL A 219 16.30 -21.05 -4.19
C VAL A 219 15.50 -21.67 -3.05
N LEU A 220 15.54 -21.06 -1.87
CA LEU A 220 14.66 -21.39 -0.76
C LEU A 220 13.62 -20.29 -0.59
N GLY A 221 12.36 -20.59 -0.85
CA GLY A 221 11.24 -19.66 -0.68
C GLY A 221 10.44 -19.93 0.59
N LEU A 222 10.14 -18.89 1.36
CA LEU A 222 9.35 -18.96 2.58
C LEU A 222 7.99 -18.28 2.39
N THR A 223 6.94 -18.90 2.86
CA THR A 223 5.60 -18.30 2.98
C THR A 223 4.92 -18.76 4.28
N LEU A 224 3.94 -17.97 4.76
CA LEU A 224 3.07 -18.35 5.87
C LEU A 224 1.66 -18.78 5.40
N SER A 225 1.38 -18.71 4.09
CA SER A 225 0.09 -19.07 3.51
C SER A 225 0.13 -20.48 2.90
N PRO A 226 -0.65 -21.45 3.41
CA PRO A 226 -0.76 -22.77 2.81
C PRO A 226 -1.29 -22.72 1.37
N ALA A 227 -2.22 -21.79 1.07
CA ALA A 227 -2.80 -21.63 -0.26
C ALA A 227 -1.75 -21.14 -1.27
N GLN A 228 -0.92 -20.17 -0.89
CA GLN A 228 0.21 -19.73 -1.73
C GLN A 228 1.21 -20.86 -1.94
N LEU A 229 1.56 -21.58 -0.88
CA LEU A 229 2.52 -22.69 -0.97
C LEU A 229 2.08 -23.77 -1.94
N GLY A 230 0.81 -24.20 -1.86
CA GLY A 230 0.24 -25.19 -2.79
C GLY A 230 0.35 -24.74 -4.22
N PHE A 231 -0.13 -23.54 -4.51
CA PHE A 231 -0.08 -22.94 -5.86
C PHE A 231 1.37 -22.80 -6.37
N ALA A 232 2.28 -22.32 -5.52
CA ALA A 232 3.67 -22.12 -5.91
C ALA A 232 4.35 -23.46 -6.26
N ARG A 233 4.08 -24.53 -5.51
CA ARG A 233 4.59 -25.87 -5.83
C ARG A 233 4.08 -26.39 -7.15
N GLU A 234 2.79 -26.23 -7.44
CA GLU A 234 2.19 -26.62 -8.73
C GLU A 234 2.81 -25.83 -9.89
N ARG A 235 3.07 -24.52 -9.69
CA ARG A 235 3.77 -23.68 -10.67
C ARG A 235 5.17 -24.22 -10.96
N LEU A 236 5.98 -24.44 -9.92
CA LEU A 236 7.35 -24.90 -10.07
C LEU A 236 7.43 -26.26 -10.75
N ALA A 237 6.55 -27.20 -10.40
CA ALA A 237 6.48 -28.51 -11.04
C ALA A 237 6.15 -28.39 -12.55
N ARG A 238 5.15 -27.54 -12.89
CA ARG A 238 4.76 -27.27 -14.29
C ARG A 238 5.87 -26.60 -15.11
N GLU A 239 6.68 -25.74 -14.46
CA GLU A 239 7.79 -25.03 -15.10
C GLU A 239 9.12 -25.80 -15.04
N GLY A 240 9.18 -26.97 -14.37
CA GLY A 240 10.36 -27.84 -14.29
C GLY A 240 11.43 -27.33 -13.30
N PHE A 241 11.07 -26.56 -12.28
CA PHE A 241 11.99 -26.01 -11.29
C PHE A 241 11.86 -26.62 -9.88
N ASP A 242 11.05 -27.66 -9.73
CA ASP A 242 10.84 -28.34 -8.44
C ASP A 242 12.11 -28.96 -7.82
N GLY A 243 13.13 -29.26 -8.64
CA GLY A 243 14.44 -29.70 -8.17
C GLY A 243 15.40 -28.57 -7.75
N ALA A 244 15.19 -27.34 -8.26
CA ALA A 244 16.07 -26.18 -8.01
C ALA A 244 15.49 -25.25 -6.93
N VAL A 245 14.18 -25.30 -6.67
CA VAL A 245 13.47 -24.44 -5.73
C VAL A 245 12.82 -25.26 -4.64
N GLU A 246 13.23 -25.01 -3.41
CA GLU A 246 12.58 -25.54 -2.22
C GLU A 246 11.61 -24.50 -1.63
N LEU A 247 10.35 -24.88 -1.37
CA LEU A 247 9.36 -24.02 -0.75
C LEU A 247 8.96 -24.55 0.63
N ARG A 248 8.94 -23.66 1.63
CA ARG A 248 8.59 -24.01 3.02
C ARG A 248 7.46 -23.13 3.56
N LEU A 249 6.54 -23.78 4.29
CA LEU A 249 5.59 -23.08 5.17
C LEU A 249 6.32 -22.74 6.48
N GLN A 250 7.07 -21.65 6.50
CA GLN A 250 7.98 -21.34 7.60
C GLN A 250 8.05 -19.83 7.84
N ASP A 251 8.12 -19.46 9.13
CA ASP A 251 8.37 -18.08 9.53
C ASP A 251 9.88 -17.76 9.31
N TYR A 252 10.18 -16.60 8.73
CA TYR A 252 11.54 -16.16 8.47
C TYR A 252 12.39 -16.07 9.75
N ARG A 253 11.75 -15.87 10.91
CA ARG A 253 12.41 -15.82 12.22
C ARG A 253 13.07 -17.14 12.61
N ASP A 254 12.57 -18.26 12.05
CA ASP A 254 13.04 -19.61 12.35
C ASP A 254 14.01 -20.17 11.29
N ILE A 255 14.37 -19.35 10.28
CA ILE A 255 15.32 -19.77 9.26
C ILE A 255 16.73 -19.82 9.83
N SER A 256 17.49 -20.81 9.39
CA SER A 256 18.92 -20.99 9.63
C SER A 256 19.62 -21.34 8.32
N GLY A 257 20.93 -21.25 8.30
CA GLY A 257 21.75 -21.50 7.13
C GLY A 257 22.54 -20.26 6.72
N ALA A 258 23.19 -20.33 5.57
CA ALA A 258 23.97 -19.24 5.01
C ALA A 258 23.67 -19.13 3.50
N PHE A 259 23.26 -17.94 3.06
CA PHE A 259 22.85 -17.66 1.69
C PHE A 259 23.76 -16.62 1.05
N ASP A 260 24.02 -16.77 -0.24
CA ASP A 260 24.79 -15.80 -1.02
C ASP A 260 23.96 -14.55 -1.30
N ARG A 261 22.65 -14.75 -1.49
CA ARG A 261 21.68 -13.68 -1.80
C ARG A 261 20.42 -13.85 -0.98
N ILE A 262 19.82 -12.73 -0.61
CA ILE A 262 18.49 -12.70 0.01
C ILE A 262 17.61 -11.74 -0.74
N VAL A 263 16.34 -12.08 -0.94
CA VAL A 263 15.33 -11.18 -1.52
C VAL A 263 14.07 -11.19 -0.68
N SER A 264 13.45 -10.02 -0.53
CA SER A 264 12.19 -9.87 0.19
C SER A 264 11.38 -8.74 -0.43
N ILE A 265 10.25 -9.07 -1.03
CA ILE A 265 9.42 -8.15 -1.79
C ILE A 265 8.14 -7.86 -1.00
N GLU A 266 7.98 -6.58 -0.57
CA GLU A 266 6.80 -6.08 0.15
C GLU A 266 6.35 -6.99 1.31
N MET A 267 7.32 -7.36 2.13
CA MET A 267 7.10 -8.20 3.30
C MET A 267 7.32 -7.45 4.62
N ILE A 268 8.24 -6.44 4.62
CA ILE A 268 8.60 -5.69 5.83
C ILE A 268 7.38 -4.94 6.43
N GLU A 269 6.41 -4.59 5.61
CA GLU A 269 5.15 -3.97 6.00
C GLU A 269 4.34 -4.85 6.95
N ALA A 270 4.44 -6.17 6.76
CA ALA A 270 3.77 -7.16 7.61
C ALA A 270 4.57 -7.52 8.88
N VAL A 271 5.79 -7.03 9.02
CA VAL A 271 6.65 -7.31 10.18
C VAL A 271 6.23 -6.51 11.40
N GLY A 272 5.88 -5.23 11.21
CA GLY A 272 5.56 -4.27 12.28
C GLY A 272 6.80 -3.63 12.89
N GLU A 273 6.67 -2.34 13.27
CA GLU A 273 7.76 -1.47 13.69
C GLU A 273 8.66 -2.09 14.79
N ALA A 274 8.04 -2.66 15.83
CA ALA A 274 8.78 -3.24 16.97
C ALA A 274 9.71 -4.39 16.56
N TYR A 275 9.47 -5.02 15.41
CA TYR A 275 10.22 -6.19 14.96
C TYR A 275 11.18 -5.89 13.81
N TRP A 276 11.23 -4.68 13.25
CA TRP A 276 12.19 -4.32 12.19
C TRP A 276 13.65 -4.56 12.58
N PRO A 277 14.12 -4.22 13.80
CA PRO A 277 15.50 -4.55 14.20
C PRO A 277 15.80 -6.05 14.18
N HIS A 278 14.83 -6.88 14.54
CA HIS A 278 14.98 -8.33 14.48
C HIS A 278 14.97 -8.86 13.03
N TYR A 279 14.16 -8.26 12.15
CA TYR A 279 14.11 -8.61 10.74
C TYR A 279 15.46 -8.37 10.05
N PHE A 280 16.05 -7.20 10.22
CA PHE A 280 17.35 -6.88 9.62
C PHE A 280 18.48 -7.70 10.23
N ARG A 281 18.45 -7.97 11.53
CA ARG A 281 19.40 -8.85 12.19
C ARG A 281 19.31 -10.27 11.63
N LYS A 282 18.10 -10.80 11.44
CA LYS A 282 17.90 -12.12 10.85
C LYS A 282 18.46 -12.20 9.42
N ILE A 283 18.26 -11.17 8.61
CA ILE A 283 18.86 -11.07 7.27
C ILE A 283 20.40 -11.14 7.38
N GLU A 284 20.99 -10.34 8.29
CA GLU A 284 22.43 -10.33 8.51
C GLU A 284 22.94 -11.69 8.98
N ASP A 285 22.28 -12.32 9.95
CA ASP A 285 22.65 -13.62 10.52
C ASP A 285 22.80 -14.71 9.45
N VAL A 286 21.90 -14.74 8.46
CA VAL A 286 21.84 -15.79 7.42
C VAL A 286 22.45 -15.37 6.08
N LEU A 287 22.90 -14.14 5.93
CA LEU A 287 23.61 -13.68 4.75
C LEU A 287 25.11 -13.96 4.88
N LYS A 288 25.73 -14.60 3.90
CA LYS A 288 27.19 -14.84 3.88
C LYS A 288 27.95 -13.51 3.84
N PRO A 289 29.17 -13.43 4.41
CA PRO A 289 30.04 -12.27 4.22
C PRO A 289 30.25 -11.97 2.73
N GLY A 290 30.13 -10.69 2.32
CA GLY A 290 30.13 -10.27 0.93
C GLY A 290 28.82 -10.53 0.18
N GLY A 291 27.82 -11.10 0.82
CA GLY A 291 26.50 -11.35 0.27
C GLY A 291 25.65 -10.08 0.10
N ARG A 292 24.59 -10.18 -0.68
CA ARG A 292 23.64 -9.09 -0.97
C ARG A 292 22.23 -9.47 -0.58
N ALA A 293 21.50 -8.49 -0.02
CA ALA A 293 20.07 -8.61 0.23
C ALA A 293 19.32 -7.48 -0.47
N LEU A 294 18.32 -7.83 -1.27
CA LEU A 294 17.42 -6.89 -1.93
C LEU A 294 16.09 -6.87 -1.21
N ILE A 295 15.67 -5.69 -0.75
CA ILE A 295 14.37 -5.48 -0.14
C ILE A 295 13.59 -4.53 -1.05
N GLN A 296 12.39 -4.94 -1.48
CA GLN A 296 11.38 -4.01 -2.00
C GLN A 296 10.44 -3.66 -0.85
N ALA A 297 10.29 -2.37 -0.59
CA ALA A 297 9.45 -1.91 0.51
C ALA A 297 8.61 -0.69 0.11
N ILE A 298 7.37 -0.67 0.59
CA ILE A 298 6.54 0.54 0.62
C ILE A 298 7.03 1.38 1.80
N THR A 299 7.26 2.67 1.56
CA THR A 299 7.67 3.61 2.59
C THR A 299 6.66 4.74 2.72
N ILE A 300 6.49 5.25 3.93
CA ILE A 300 5.76 6.48 4.17
C ILE A 300 6.73 7.67 4.19
N ASP A 301 6.24 8.85 3.78
CA ASP A 301 6.99 10.08 3.85
C ASP A 301 7.41 10.41 5.29
N GLU A 302 8.66 10.86 5.49
CA GLU A 302 9.24 11.15 6.82
C GLU A 302 8.39 12.15 7.61
N ALA A 303 7.87 13.19 6.96
CA ALA A 303 7.09 14.22 7.62
C ALA A 303 5.70 13.73 8.11
N ARG A 304 5.23 12.59 7.58
CA ARG A 304 3.96 11.98 7.95
C ARG A 304 4.08 10.86 8.98
N PHE A 305 5.30 10.42 9.28
CA PHE A 305 5.54 9.20 10.04
C PHE A 305 5.00 9.26 11.47
N ASP A 306 5.17 10.39 12.18
CA ASP A 306 4.70 10.52 13.56
C ASP A 306 3.16 10.49 13.65
N ASP A 307 2.47 11.14 12.72
CA ASP A 307 1.02 11.10 12.63
C ASP A 307 0.50 9.70 12.28
N TYR A 308 1.15 9.04 11.32
CA TYR A 308 0.84 7.67 10.92
C TYR A 308 1.04 6.67 12.08
N ARG A 309 2.11 6.83 12.84
CA ARG A 309 2.41 6.03 14.04
C ARG A 309 1.37 6.24 15.14
N ALA A 310 0.84 7.46 15.25
CA ALA A 310 -0.12 7.82 16.29
C ALA A 310 -1.53 7.30 16.03
N ARG A 311 -1.92 7.07 14.76
CA ARG A 311 -3.29 6.74 14.37
C ARG A 311 -3.30 5.68 13.27
N PRO A 312 -3.97 4.53 13.49
CA PRO A 312 -4.17 3.56 12.41
C PRO A 312 -5.02 4.19 11.31
N ASP A 313 -4.62 3.91 10.05
CA ASP A 313 -5.34 4.33 8.87
C ASP A 313 -6.39 3.30 8.41
N PHE A 314 -7.04 3.59 7.28
CA PHE A 314 -8.01 2.69 6.66
C PHE A 314 -7.40 1.32 6.31
N ILE A 315 -6.17 1.30 5.80
CA ILE A 315 -5.49 0.06 5.38
C ILE A 315 -5.22 -0.84 6.59
N GLN A 316 -4.67 -0.29 7.65
CA GLN A 316 -4.40 -1.04 8.89
C GLN A 316 -5.67 -1.55 9.56
N ARG A 317 -6.78 -0.83 9.40
CA ARG A 317 -8.05 -1.21 10.02
C ARG A 317 -8.79 -2.29 9.24
N HIS A 318 -8.84 -2.22 7.92
CA HIS A 318 -9.76 -2.99 7.09
C HIS A 318 -9.09 -3.96 6.11
N ILE A 319 -7.82 -3.71 5.70
CA ILE A 319 -7.16 -4.48 4.64
C ILE A 319 -6.00 -5.30 5.18
N PHE A 320 -5.02 -4.66 5.83
CA PHE A 320 -3.82 -5.30 6.38
C PHE A 320 -3.69 -5.04 7.89
N PRO A 321 -4.49 -5.74 8.72
CA PRO A 321 -4.37 -5.61 10.17
C PRO A 321 -2.95 -5.92 10.65
N GLY A 322 -2.36 -4.99 11.41
CA GLY A 322 -0.97 -5.12 11.87
C GLY A 322 0.09 -4.66 10.87
N GLY A 323 -0.29 -4.31 9.63
CA GLY A 323 0.62 -3.70 8.66
C GLY A 323 1.16 -2.37 9.17
N PHE A 324 2.44 -2.08 8.88
CA PHE A 324 3.06 -0.82 9.27
C PHE A 324 4.18 -0.44 8.31
N LEU A 325 4.07 0.73 7.68
CA LEU A 325 5.03 1.20 6.70
C LEU A 325 6.25 1.81 7.37
N PRO A 326 7.48 1.39 7.00
CA PRO A 326 8.69 2.07 7.41
C PRO A 326 8.87 3.40 6.66
N THR A 327 9.74 4.26 7.19
CA THR A 327 10.36 5.33 6.42
C THR A 327 11.66 4.83 5.79
N ARG A 328 12.21 5.59 4.84
CA ARG A 328 13.53 5.27 4.26
C ARG A 328 14.64 5.33 5.32
N SER A 329 14.57 6.32 6.21
CA SER A 329 15.53 6.44 7.31
C SER A 329 15.43 5.27 8.27
N ALA A 330 14.21 4.81 8.61
CA ALA A 330 14.03 3.64 9.48
C ALA A 330 14.63 2.35 8.88
N ILE A 331 14.49 2.14 7.56
CA ILE A 331 15.14 1.01 6.86
C ILE A 331 16.66 1.13 6.97
N ALA A 332 17.22 2.30 6.63
CA ALA A 332 18.66 2.54 6.66
C ALA A 332 19.26 2.34 8.07
N ASP A 333 18.60 2.91 9.08
CA ASP A 333 19.03 2.82 10.48
C ASP A 333 18.97 1.38 11.02
N CYS A 334 17.90 0.64 10.73
CA CYS A 334 17.77 -0.75 11.15
C CYS A 334 18.80 -1.64 10.45
N ALA A 335 19.05 -1.44 9.16
CA ALA A 335 20.08 -2.15 8.41
C ALA A 335 21.48 -1.87 8.97
N ALA A 336 21.82 -0.60 9.21
CA ALA A 336 23.12 -0.21 9.76
C ALA A 336 23.36 -0.79 11.16
N ARG A 337 22.35 -0.76 12.04
CA ARG A 337 22.43 -1.37 13.39
C ARG A 337 22.58 -2.89 13.35
N ALA A 338 22.12 -3.53 12.28
CA ALA A 338 22.33 -4.96 12.05
C ALA A 338 23.69 -5.27 11.42
N GLY A 339 24.51 -4.28 11.05
CA GLY A 339 25.81 -4.48 10.41
C GLY A 339 25.74 -4.61 8.89
N LEU A 340 24.59 -4.26 8.28
CA LEU A 340 24.38 -4.23 6.84
C LEU A 340 24.64 -2.83 6.29
N ARG A 341 25.29 -2.72 5.14
CA ARG A 341 25.52 -1.46 4.44
C ARG A 341 24.42 -1.27 3.38
N LEU A 342 23.69 -0.18 3.45
CA LEU A 342 22.79 0.23 2.39
C LEU A 342 23.62 0.74 1.20
N ALA A 343 23.67 -0.05 0.13
CA ALA A 343 24.53 0.19 -1.02
C ALA A 343 23.83 1.04 -2.10
N ARG A 344 22.53 0.82 -2.30
CA ARG A 344 21.76 1.49 -3.36
C ARG A 344 20.29 1.57 -2.99
N ILE A 345 19.62 2.65 -3.43
CA ILE A 345 18.17 2.83 -3.37
C ILE A 345 17.66 3.21 -4.76
N GLN A 346 16.52 2.68 -5.17
CA GLN A 346 15.77 3.15 -6.33
C GLN A 346 14.29 3.24 -5.95
N SER A 347 13.71 4.41 -6.07
CA SER A 347 12.28 4.66 -5.84
C SER A 347 11.51 4.60 -7.15
N PHE A 348 10.29 4.07 -7.08
CA PHE A 348 9.38 3.96 -8.22
C PHE A 348 7.90 4.03 -7.82
N GLY A 349 7.53 4.92 -6.88
CA GLY A 349 6.16 5.05 -6.37
C GLY A 349 5.11 5.29 -7.45
N LEU A 350 5.43 6.04 -8.51
CA LEU A 350 4.52 6.22 -9.64
C LEU A 350 4.24 4.91 -10.39
N SER A 351 5.17 3.97 -10.40
CA SER A 351 4.94 2.61 -10.91
C SER A 351 3.89 1.87 -10.07
N TYR A 352 3.89 2.09 -8.76
CA TYR A 352 2.84 1.48 -7.93
C TYR A 352 1.46 2.11 -8.16
N ALA A 353 1.39 3.44 -8.27
CA ALA A 353 0.13 4.10 -8.62
C ALA A 353 -0.47 3.48 -9.90
N ARG A 354 0.36 3.28 -10.93
CA ARG A 354 -0.07 2.67 -12.18
C ARG A 354 -0.46 1.19 -12.02
N THR A 355 0.28 0.43 -11.24
CA THR A 355 -0.04 -0.97 -10.91
C THR A 355 -1.42 -1.06 -10.23
N LEU A 356 -1.71 -0.19 -9.24
CA LEU A 356 -2.97 -0.14 -8.52
C LEU A 356 -4.14 0.28 -9.42
N ALA A 357 -3.92 1.25 -10.31
CA ALA A 357 -4.91 1.66 -11.30
C ALA A 357 -5.27 0.49 -12.25
N GLU A 358 -4.27 -0.27 -12.71
CA GLU A 358 -4.50 -1.43 -13.57
C GLU A 358 -5.17 -2.58 -12.82
N TRP A 359 -4.80 -2.86 -11.57
CA TRP A 359 -5.49 -3.84 -10.73
C TRP A 359 -6.96 -3.44 -10.51
N ARG A 360 -7.23 -2.17 -10.23
CA ARG A 360 -8.61 -1.66 -10.08
C ARG A 360 -9.42 -1.84 -11.36
N ARG A 361 -8.86 -1.48 -12.52
CA ARG A 361 -9.50 -1.65 -13.82
C ARG A 361 -9.85 -3.12 -14.09
N ARG A 362 -8.93 -4.06 -13.81
CA ARG A 362 -9.16 -5.51 -13.97
C ARG A 362 -10.17 -6.04 -12.96
N PHE A 363 -10.08 -5.63 -11.70
CA PHE A 363 -11.03 -6.00 -10.65
C PHE A 363 -12.46 -5.59 -11.02
N GLU A 364 -12.66 -4.36 -11.46
CA GLU A 364 -13.98 -3.87 -11.87
C GLU A 364 -14.49 -4.58 -13.12
N ALA A 365 -13.63 -4.83 -14.10
CA ALA A 365 -13.98 -5.55 -15.33
C ALA A 365 -14.40 -7.02 -15.06
N ARG A 366 -13.87 -7.63 -14.01
CA ARG A 366 -14.16 -9.03 -13.62
C ARG A 366 -15.12 -9.14 -12.44
N TRP A 367 -15.79 -8.03 -12.08
CA TRP A 367 -16.66 -8.02 -10.90
C TRP A 367 -17.78 -9.06 -10.97
N SER A 368 -18.39 -9.29 -12.13
CA SER A 368 -19.42 -10.32 -12.29
C SER A 368 -18.92 -11.71 -11.89
N ASP A 369 -17.69 -12.06 -12.29
CA ASP A 369 -17.08 -13.34 -11.97
C ASP A 369 -16.71 -13.44 -10.48
N ILE A 370 -16.20 -12.32 -9.92
CA ILE A 370 -15.88 -12.22 -8.50
C ILE A 370 -17.14 -12.40 -7.64
N ALA A 371 -18.24 -11.77 -8.02
CA ALA A 371 -19.50 -11.89 -7.29
C ALA A 371 -20.03 -13.34 -7.24
N THR A 372 -19.77 -14.16 -8.26
CA THR A 372 -20.15 -15.61 -8.24
C THR A 372 -19.41 -16.40 -7.16
N GLN A 373 -18.27 -15.90 -6.66
CA GLN A 373 -17.52 -16.50 -5.55
C GLN A 373 -18.09 -16.13 -4.17
N GLY A 374 -19.22 -15.40 -4.12
CA GLY A 374 -19.90 -15.03 -2.87
C GLY A 374 -19.53 -13.66 -2.32
N PHE A 375 -18.77 -12.85 -3.06
CA PHE A 375 -18.45 -11.47 -2.68
C PHE A 375 -19.64 -10.55 -2.99
N ASP A 376 -19.98 -9.66 -2.04
CA ASP A 376 -21.10 -8.73 -2.15
C ASP A 376 -20.65 -7.32 -2.59
N GLU A 377 -21.62 -6.43 -2.86
CA GLU A 377 -21.37 -5.04 -3.26
C GLU A 377 -20.62 -4.26 -2.18
N ARG A 378 -20.77 -4.61 -0.91
CA ARG A 378 -20.00 -3.99 0.18
C ARG A 378 -18.52 -4.33 0.08
N PHE A 379 -18.20 -5.58 -0.26
CA PHE A 379 -16.82 -6.00 -0.53
C PHE A 379 -16.27 -5.29 -1.76
N ARG A 380 -17.03 -5.20 -2.85
CA ARG A 380 -16.63 -4.44 -4.04
C ARG A 380 -16.22 -3.01 -3.69
N ARG A 381 -17.06 -2.30 -2.95
CA ARG A 381 -16.78 -0.93 -2.53
C ARG A 381 -15.56 -0.86 -1.60
N LEU A 382 -15.40 -1.80 -0.68
CA LEU A 382 -14.24 -1.88 0.19
C LEU A 382 -12.95 -2.03 -0.61
N TRP A 383 -12.94 -2.96 -1.58
CA TRP A 383 -11.76 -3.26 -2.39
C TRP A 383 -11.42 -2.12 -3.36
N THR A 384 -12.42 -1.55 -4.00
CA THR A 384 -12.26 -0.36 -4.85
C THR A 384 -11.70 0.83 -4.04
N TYR A 385 -12.21 1.06 -2.81
CA TYR A 385 -11.69 2.11 -1.94
C TYR A 385 -10.22 1.86 -1.58
N TYR A 386 -9.87 0.64 -1.23
CA TYR A 386 -8.50 0.25 -0.94
C TYR A 386 -7.55 0.58 -2.10
N LEU A 387 -7.87 0.11 -3.30
CA LEU A 387 -7.01 0.33 -4.47
C LEU A 387 -6.87 1.82 -4.79
N CYS A 388 -7.97 2.58 -4.76
CA CYS A 388 -7.95 4.03 -4.99
C CYS A 388 -7.20 4.81 -3.90
N TYR A 389 -7.33 4.39 -2.64
CA TYR A 389 -6.64 5.03 -1.51
C TYR A 389 -5.13 4.89 -1.63
N CYS A 390 -4.66 3.69 -1.95
CA CYS A 390 -3.25 3.45 -2.18
C CYS A 390 -2.74 4.17 -3.43
N GLU A 391 -3.49 4.12 -4.56
CA GLU A 391 -3.16 4.83 -5.80
C GLU A 391 -2.97 6.33 -5.54
N ALA A 392 -3.92 6.96 -4.84
CA ALA A 392 -3.83 8.37 -4.47
C ALA A 392 -2.62 8.66 -3.57
N GLY A 393 -2.32 7.78 -2.61
CA GLY A 393 -1.17 7.91 -1.71
C GLY A 393 0.16 7.98 -2.47
N PHE A 394 0.34 7.15 -3.49
CA PHE A 394 1.53 7.17 -4.35
C PHE A 394 1.56 8.39 -5.28
N LEU A 395 0.43 8.79 -5.86
CA LEU A 395 0.33 9.98 -6.72
C LEU A 395 0.67 11.26 -5.96
N GLU A 396 0.22 11.37 -4.71
CA GLU A 396 0.49 12.52 -3.83
C GLU A 396 1.81 12.39 -3.05
N LYS A 397 2.62 11.35 -3.35
CA LYS A 397 3.91 11.09 -2.68
C LYS A 397 3.82 10.99 -1.15
N ALA A 398 2.63 10.68 -0.62
CA ALA A 398 2.45 10.36 0.79
C ALA A 398 3.09 9.03 1.14
N THR A 399 3.11 8.12 0.17
CA THR A 399 3.84 6.85 0.19
C THR A 399 4.73 6.73 -1.05
N ASP A 400 5.75 5.92 -0.95
CA ASP A 400 6.64 5.55 -2.05
C ASP A 400 6.92 4.05 -1.99
N VAL A 401 7.44 3.47 -3.07
CA VAL A 401 7.97 2.11 -3.08
C VAL A 401 9.36 2.14 -3.68
N GLY A 402 10.23 1.30 -3.17
CA GLY A 402 11.59 1.26 -3.71
C GLY A 402 12.33 -0.04 -3.42
N PHE A 403 13.37 -0.23 -4.19
CA PHE A 403 14.41 -1.21 -3.93
C PHE A 403 15.46 -0.63 -2.99
N PHE A 404 15.84 -1.43 -2.01
CA PHE A 404 16.91 -1.18 -1.05
C PHE A 404 17.91 -2.33 -1.14
N LEU A 405 19.07 -2.07 -1.74
CA LEU A 405 20.14 -3.05 -1.82
C LEU A 405 21.03 -2.94 -0.58
N LEU A 406 21.10 -4.01 0.19
CA LEU A 406 21.94 -4.14 1.36
C LEU A 406 23.09 -5.09 1.06
N GLU A 407 24.24 -4.82 1.63
CA GLU A 407 25.44 -5.68 1.54
C GLU A 407 25.97 -5.99 2.93
N LYS A 408 26.32 -7.26 3.15
CA LYS A 408 27.07 -7.65 4.33
C LYS A 408 28.57 -7.48 4.03
N PRO A 409 29.32 -6.72 4.82
CA PRO A 409 30.76 -6.58 4.63
C PRO A 409 31.45 -7.93 4.52
N GLY A 410 32.45 -8.05 3.67
CA GLY A 410 33.31 -9.23 3.60
C GLY A 410 34.02 -9.48 4.92
N ALA A 411 34.41 -10.70 5.19
CA ALA A 411 35.31 -11.00 6.32
C ALA A 411 36.57 -10.12 6.16
N ARG A 412 36.92 -9.35 7.20
CA ARG A 412 38.24 -8.69 7.21
C ARG A 412 39.31 -9.77 7.11
N ALA A 413 40.12 -9.68 6.07
CA ALA A 413 41.28 -10.51 5.89
C ALA A 413 42.28 -10.31 7.06
#